data_c83f2375762139eb45eaf251e624552b
#
_entry.id   c83f2375762139eb45eaf251e624552b
#
_cell.length_a   1.000
_cell.length_b   1.000
_cell.length_c   1.000
_cell.angle_alpha   90.00
_cell.angle_beta   90.00
_cell.angle_gamma   90.00
#
_symmetry.space_group_name_H-M   'P 1'
#
loop_
_entity.id
_entity.type
_entity.pdbx_description
1 polymer ?
#
loop_
_entity_poly.entity_id
_entity_poly.type
_entity_poly.pdbx_seq_one_letter_code
_entity_poly.pdbx_strand_id
1 'polypeptide(L)'
;MSWSTGLLGFAAGLLISVVTAPVGVSGAVFLLPVQISVLGVPSPAVTPTNLLYNVVAGPGALLRHHRSGGLRGPLTRLLVLGTVPGVVVGAVIRVFAVPGPSVCRLLIAGLLLPLGGWLCLRTLRRATHAASVSVREPSPRTITRLAMAVGVAGGIYGIGGGSLLGPILVGRGMPVAKVAPAALAATFVTSVVGAGTYALLALTTTGDIAPYWSLGLACGLGGLCGGYLGARLQPRLPETALRLLLGVLALGIGGLYAVQIVR
;
A
#
# COMPACT_ATOMS: atom_id res chain seq x y z
N MET A 1 4.28 -10.02 -23.68
CA MET A 1 5.14 -9.20 -22.79
C MET A 1 6.59 -9.37 -23.25
N SER A 2 7.32 -8.28 -23.49
CA SER A 2 8.74 -8.38 -23.81
C SER A 2 9.56 -8.77 -22.57
N TRP A 3 10.69 -9.43 -22.75
CA TRP A 3 11.60 -9.75 -21.64
C TRP A 3 12.06 -8.49 -20.87
N SER A 4 12.28 -7.39 -21.59
CA SER A 4 12.64 -6.09 -21.01
C SER A 4 11.55 -5.55 -20.08
N THR A 5 10.28 -5.61 -20.46
CA THR A 5 9.15 -5.18 -19.62
C THR A 5 9.04 -6.03 -18.34
N GLY A 6 9.30 -7.35 -18.45
CA GLY A 6 9.32 -8.24 -17.29
C GLY A 6 10.43 -7.90 -16.31
N LEU A 7 11.66 -7.67 -16.82
CA LEU A 7 12.80 -7.28 -16.00
C LEU A 7 12.61 -5.92 -15.34
N LEU A 8 12.05 -4.94 -16.06
CA LEU A 8 11.70 -3.62 -15.50
C LEU A 8 10.65 -3.76 -14.39
N GLY A 9 9.62 -4.58 -14.62
CA GLY A 9 8.59 -4.85 -13.60
C GLY A 9 9.19 -5.51 -12.35
N PHE A 10 10.05 -6.51 -12.51
CA PHE A 10 10.75 -7.16 -11.41
C PHE A 10 11.64 -6.16 -10.64
N ALA A 11 12.47 -5.39 -11.34
CA ALA A 11 13.35 -4.39 -10.74
C ALA A 11 12.55 -3.31 -9.98
N ALA A 12 11.47 -2.81 -10.58
CA ALA A 12 10.58 -1.86 -9.93
C ALA A 12 9.96 -2.43 -8.65
N GLY A 13 9.41 -3.66 -8.73
CA GLY A 13 8.85 -4.35 -7.57
C GLY A 13 9.87 -4.54 -6.46
N LEU A 14 11.10 -4.96 -6.79
CA LEU A 14 12.19 -5.17 -5.85
C LEU A 14 12.59 -3.86 -5.16
N LEU A 15 12.95 -2.83 -5.93
CA LEU A 15 13.45 -1.57 -5.40
C LEU A 15 12.41 -0.86 -4.53
N ILE A 16 11.17 -0.79 -5.03
CA ILE A 16 10.07 -0.17 -4.28
C ILE A 16 9.83 -0.91 -2.97
N SER A 17 9.80 -2.24 -2.99
CA SER A 17 9.53 -3.03 -1.79
C SER A 17 10.65 -2.97 -0.76
N VAL A 18 11.92 -2.92 -1.18
CA VAL A 18 13.05 -2.72 -0.25
C VAL A 18 12.87 -1.45 0.57
N VAL A 19 12.40 -0.38 -0.08
CA VAL A 19 12.23 0.93 0.55
C VAL A 19 10.96 1.02 1.39
N THR A 20 9.86 0.41 0.95
CA THR A 20 8.54 0.58 1.58
C THR A 20 8.24 -0.45 2.68
N ALA A 21 8.76 -1.67 2.59
CA ALA A 21 8.51 -2.72 3.57
C ALA A 21 8.99 -2.37 5.00
N PRO A 22 10.13 -1.68 5.20
CA PRO A 22 10.59 -1.30 6.53
C PRO A 22 9.61 -0.40 7.30
N VAL A 23 8.83 0.40 6.59
CA VAL A 23 7.85 1.32 7.21
C VAL A 23 6.43 0.75 7.25
N GLY A 24 6.26 -0.50 6.81
CA GLY A 24 4.96 -1.18 6.86
C GLY A 24 3.99 -0.72 5.77
N VAL A 25 4.50 -0.18 4.67
CA VAL A 25 3.72 0.18 3.49
C VAL A 25 3.97 -0.84 2.40
N SER A 26 2.93 -1.27 1.73
CA SER A 26 3.09 -2.09 0.53
C SER A 26 3.66 -1.27 -0.61
N GLY A 27 4.57 -1.86 -1.38
CA GLY A 27 5.08 -1.29 -2.61
C GLY A 27 4.00 -0.98 -3.65
N ALA A 28 2.83 -1.58 -3.54
CA ALA A 28 1.70 -1.38 -4.45
C ALA A 28 1.28 0.09 -4.60
N VAL A 29 1.37 0.90 -3.53
CA VAL A 29 1.06 2.33 -3.56
C VAL A 29 1.96 3.07 -4.54
N PHE A 30 3.23 2.71 -4.59
CA PHE A 30 4.26 3.34 -5.42
C PHE A 30 4.41 2.65 -6.78
N LEU A 31 4.04 1.37 -6.87
CA LEU A 31 4.08 0.61 -8.11
C LEU A 31 2.94 1.01 -9.06
N LEU A 32 1.80 1.43 -8.53
CA LEU A 32 0.63 1.82 -9.31
C LEU A 32 0.95 2.90 -10.37
N PRO A 33 1.65 4.03 -10.05
CA PRO A 33 2.10 4.98 -11.06
C PRO A 33 3.03 4.37 -12.10
N VAL A 34 3.93 3.50 -11.66
CA VAL A 34 4.87 2.82 -12.57
C VAL A 34 4.12 1.91 -13.53
N GLN A 35 3.13 1.17 -13.05
CA GLN A 35 2.28 0.31 -13.88
C GLN A 35 1.51 1.12 -14.93
N ILE A 36 0.95 2.28 -14.57
CA ILE A 36 0.17 3.10 -15.50
C ILE A 36 1.09 3.84 -16.49
N SER A 37 2.13 4.53 -15.98
CA SER A 37 2.88 5.50 -16.79
C SER A 37 4.10 4.91 -17.51
N VAL A 38 4.71 3.84 -16.96
CA VAL A 38 5.92 3.24 -17.51
C VAL A 38 5.61 1.89 -18.17
N LEU A 39 4.81 1.06 -17.52
CA LEU A 39 4.51 -0.30 -17.97
C LEU A 39 3.24 -0.38 -18.82
N GLY A 40 2.51 0.74 -18.99
CA GLY A 40 1.37 0.87 -19.90
C GLY A 40 0.16 0.01 -19.55
N VAL A 41 -0.04 -0.34 -18.27
CA VAL A 41 -1.20 -1.12 -17.84
C VAL A 41 -2.45 -0.26 -17.88
N PRO A 42 -3.46 -0.64 -18.69
CA PRO A 42 -4.67 0.17 -18.81
C PRO A 42 -5.54 0.12 -17.55
N SER A 43 -6.32 1.17 -17.33
CA SER A 43 -7.42 1.17 -16.39
C SER A 43 -8.64 0.49 -17.07
N PRO A 44 -9.36 -0.44 -16.39
CA PRO A 44 -9.33 -0.76 -14.97
C PRO A 44 -8.38 -1.91 -14.56
N ALA A 45 -7.73 -2.61 -15.48
CA ALA A 45 -6.88 -3.80 -15.22
C ALA A 45 -5.70 -3.53 -14.25
N VAL A 46 -5.28 -2.27 -14.10
CA VAL A 46 -4.19 -1.90 -13.17
C VAL A 46 -4.51 -2.25 -11.72
N THR A 47 -5.77 -2.13 -11.29
CA THR A 47 -6.18 -2.41 -9.91
C THR A 47 -6.01 -3.89 -9.55
N PRO A 48 -6.58 -4.85 -10.28
CA PRO A 48 -6.35 -6.27 -9.99
C PRO A 48 -4.91 -6.71 -10.22
N THR A 49 -4.17 -6.09 -11.17
CA THR A 49 -2.73 -6.35 -11.35
C THR A 49 -1.93 -5.94 -10.10
N ASN A 50 -2.30 -4.83 -9.50
CA ASN A 50 -1.66 -4.33 -8.28
C ASN A 50 -2.02 -5.17 -7.03
N LEU A 51 -3.25 -5.70 -6.97
CA LEU A 51 -3.63 -6.67 -5.94
C LEU A 51 -2.84 -7.98 -6.10
N LEU A 52 -2.68 -8.48 -7.33
CA LEU A 52 -1.87 -9.66 -7.63
C LEU A 52 -0.41 -9.45 -7.19
N TYR A 53 0.16 -8.28 -7.49
CA TYR A 53 1.47 -7.92 -6.96
C TYR A 53 1.53 -8.07 -5.43
N ASN A 54 0.56 -7.54 -4.69
CA ASN A 54 0.52 -7.65 -3.23
C ASN A 54 0.42 -9.10 -2.73
N VAL A 55 -0.37 -9.93 -3.42
CA VAL A 55 -0.52 -11.35 -3.08
C VAL A 55 0.81 -12.09 -3.23
N VAL A 56 1.57 -11.78 -4.26
CA VAL A 56 2.88 -12.41 -4.52
C VAL A 56 3.98 -11.81 -3.64
N ALA A 57 4.02 -10.49 -3.49
CA ALA A 57 5.05 -9.77 -2.73
C ALA A 57 4.87 -9.89 -1.21
N GLY A 58 3.63 -9.94 -0.73
CA GLY A 58 3.29 -9.93 0.70
C GLY A 58 4.03 -10.96 1.55
N PRO A 59 4.08 -12.24 1.13
CA PRO A 59 4.78 -13.29 1.87
C PRO A 59 6.25 -12.95 2.18
N GLY A 60 6.95 -12.21 1.34
CA GLY A 60 8.36 -11.84 1.56
C GLY A 60 8.58 -11.10 2.88
N ALA A 61 7.88 -10.00 3.07
CA ALA A 61 7.95 -9.23 4.31
C ALA A 61 7.33 -9.96 5.50
N LEU A 62 6.20 -10.67 5.28
CA LEU A 62 5.51 -11.42 6.34
C LEU A 62 6.35 -12.57 6.90
N LEU A 63 7.08 -13.30 6.07
CA LEU A 63 8.01 -14.35 6.51
C LEU A 63 9.05 -13.80 7.48
N ARG A 64 9.58 -12.61 7.21
CA ARG A 64 10.55 -11.97 8.10
C ARG A 64 9.92 -11.55 9.42
N HIS A 65 8.72 -10.92 9.37
CA HIS A 65 7.99 -10.51 10.57
C HIS A 65 7.43 -11.68 11.37
N HIS A 66 7.08 -12.78 10.73
CA HIS A 66 6.67 -14.01 11.44
C HIS A 66 7.79 -14.55 12.33
N ARG A 67 9.00 -14.60 11.81
CA ARG A 67 10.18 -15.04 12.57
C ARG A 67 10.51 -14.15 13.78
N SER A 68 10.10 -12.89 13.75
CA SER A 68 10.26 -11.94 14.86
C SER A 68 9.04 -11.84 15.78
N GLY A 69 8.02 -12.69 15.60
CA GLY A 69 6.83 -12.75 16.48
C GLY A 69 5.82 -11.59 16.28
N GLY A 70 6.06 -10.68 15.33
CA GLY A 70 5.31 -9.44 15.18
C GLY A 70 3.91 -9.54 14.53
N LEU A 71 3.53 -10.71 13.98
CA LEU A 71 2.29 -10.83 13.21
C LEU A 71 1.04 -11.12 14.04
N ARG A 72 1.20 -11.76 15.22
CA ARG A 72 0.09 -12.17 16.07
C ARG A 72 -0.16 -11.12 17.15
N GLY A 73 -1.11 -10.22 16.90
CA GLY A 73 -1.46 -9.20 17.89
C GLY A 73 -2.87 -8.65 17.70
N PRO A 74 -3.46 -8.02 18.73
CA PRO A 74 -4.79 -7.45 18.66
C PRO A 74 -4.90 -6.38 17.56
N LEU A 75 -3.84 -5.64 17.30
CA LEU A 75 -3.78 -4.65 16.24
C LEU A 75 -3.97 -5.28 14.86
N THR A 76 -3.24 -6.37 14.56
CA THR A 76 -3.39 -7.09 13.27
C THR A 76 -4.83 -7.53 13.04
N ARG A 77 -5.45 -8.11 14.07
CA ARG A 77 -6.85 -8.56 13.99
C ARG A 77 -7.80 -7.39 13.73
N LEU A 78 -7.65 -6.27 14.44
CA LEU A 78 -8.48 -5.07 14.24
C LEU A 78 -8.32 -4.50 12.82
N LEU A 79 -7.09 -4.45 12.31
CA LEU A 79 -6.82 -3.94 10.97
C LEU A 79 -7.42 -4.86 9.90
N VAL A 80 -7.23 -6.17 10.01
CA VAL A 80 -7.77 -7.15 9.05
C VAL A 80 -9.31 -7.10 9.05
N LEU A 81 -9.94 -7.22 10.22
CA LEU A 81 -11.40 -7.22 10.31
C LEU A 81 -12.04 -5.91 9.85
N GLY A 82 -11.36 -4.78 10.07
CA GLY A 82 -11.85 -3.49 9.59
C GLY A 82 -11.67 -3.29 8.10
N THR A 83 -10.52 -3.71 7.54
CA THR A 83 -10.20 -3.44 6.12
C THR A 83 -10.86 -4.40 5.14
N VAL A 84 -11.12 -5.66 5.51
CA VAL A 84 -11.71 -6.67 4.63
C VAL A 84 -13.07 -6.25 4.04
N PRO A 85 -14.08 -5.86 4.84
CA PRO A 85 -15.35 -5.41 4.27
C PRO A 85 -15.17 -4.14 3.42
N GLY A 86 -14.27 -3.24 3.83
CA GLY A 86 -13.95 -2.04 3.06
C GLY A 86 -13.41 -2.36 1.66
N VAL A 87 -12.49 -3.31 1.56
CA VAL A 87 -11.91 -3.70 0.26
C VAL A 87 -12.96 -4.26 -0.69
N VAL A 88 -13.89 -5.08 -0.20
CA VAL A 88 -15.00 -5.61 -1.02
C VAL A 88 -15.86 -4.46 -1.57
N VAL A 89 -16.29 -3.55 -0.68
CA VAL A 89 -17.05 -2.35 -1.08
C VAL A 89 -16.25 -1.50 -2.07
N GLY A 90 -14.96 -1.29 -1.83
CA GLY A 90 -14.08 -0.52 -2.72
C GLY A 90 -13.94 -1.15 -4.10
N ALA A 91 -13.83 -2.48 -4.19
CA ALA A 91 -13.77 -3.19 -5.47
C ALA A 91 -15.06 -3.02 -6.28
N VAL A 92 -16.22 -3.14 -5.63
CA VAL A 92 -17.53 -2.89 -6.26
C VAL A 92 -17.63 -1.44 -6.76
N ILE A 93 -17.28 -0.46 -5.92
CA ILE A 93 -17.28 0.96 -6.32
C ILE A 93 -16.35 1.17 -7.53
N ARG A 94 -15.17 0.55 -7.53
CA ARG A 94 -14.21 0.69 -8.63
C ARG A 94 -14.75 0.19 -9.97
N VAL A 95 -15.45 -0.93 -9.95
CA VAL A 95 -15.98 -1.54 -11.18
C VAL A 95 -17.20 -0.78 -11.71
N PHE A 96 -18.10 -0.36 -10.83
CA PHE A 96 -19.39 0.20 -11.26
C PHE A 96 -19.47 1.73 -11.23
N ALA A 97 -18.69 2.41 -10.37
CA ALA A 97 -18.81 3.85 -10.16
C ALA A 97 -17.59 4.67 -10.61
N VAL A 98 -16.38 4.08 -10.66
CA VAL A 98 -15.13 4.82 -10.94
C VAL A 98 -14.32 4.13 -12.05
N PRO A 99 -14.82 4.02 -13.28
CA PRO A 99 -14.09 3.33 -14.35
C PRO A 99 -12.94 4.15 -14.93
N GLY A 100 -12.94 5.48 -14.80
CA GLY A 100 -12.00 6.39 -15.47
C GLY A 100 -10.64 6.55 -14.80
N PRO A 101 -9.52 6.70 -15.58
CA PRO A 101 -8.18 6.88 -15.05
C PRO A 101 -7.97 8.24 -14.37
N SER A 102 -8.64 9.29 -14.82
CA SER A 102 -8.47 10.66 -14.30
C SER A 102 -8.94 10.80 -12.86
N VAL A 103 -10.11 10.22 -12.53
CA VAL A 103 -10.64 10.20 -11.16
C VAL A 103 -9.69 9.43 -10.24
N CYS A 104 -9.13 8.33 -10.73
CA CYS A 104 -8.17 7.53 -9.97
C CYS A 104 -6.90 8.35 -9.64
N ARG A 105 -6.35 9.10 -10.60
CA ARG A 105 -5.19 9.98 -10.40
C ARG A 105 -5.47 11.09 -9.39
N LEU A 106 -6.62 11.75 -9.51
CA LEU A 106 -7.04 12.81 -8.59
C LEU A 106 -7.14 12.31 -7.14
N LEU A 107 -7.76 11.16 -6.95
CA LEU A 107 -7.92 10.58 -5.61
C LEU A 107 -6.58 10.15 -5.02
N ILE A 108 -5.65 9.58 -5.83
CA ILE A 108 -4.30 9.21 -5.36
C ILE A 108 -3.50 10.45 -4.98
N ALA A 109 -3.50 11.50 -5.82
CA ALA A 109 -2.83 12.76 -5.51
C ALA A 109 -3.39 13.40 -4.24
N GLY A 110 -4.72 13.48 -4.14
CA GLY A 110 -5.43 14.02 -2.97
C GLY A 110 -5.18 13.25 -1.67
N LEU A 111 -4.81 11.98 -1.76
CA LEU A 111 -4.47 11.15 -0.60
C LEU A 111 -2.98 11.24 -0.25
N LEU A 112 -2.10 11.12 -1.23
CA LEU A 112 -0.65 11.03 -1.00
C LEU A 112 -0.04 12.39 -0.64
N LEU A 113 -0.50 13.50 -1.24
CA LEU A 113 0.04 14.83 -0.94
C LEU A 113 -0.17 15.25 0.52
N PRO A 114 -1.39 15.25 1.06
CA PRO A 114 -1.58 15.64 2.46
C PRO A 114 -0.95 14.65 3.43
N LEU A 115 -0.98 13.34 3.12
CA LEU A 115 -0.37 12.32 3.96
C LEU A 115 1.16 12.46 4.00
N GLY A 116 1.80 12.64 2.84
CA GLY A 116 3.25 12.83 2.72
C GLY A 116 3.71 14.12 3.40
N GLY A 117 3.02 15.25 3.13
CA GLY A 117 3.31 16.53 3.74
C GLY A 117 3.18 16.51 5.25
N TRP A 118 2.08 15.94 5.75
CA TRP A 118 1.87 15.79 7.19
C TRP A 118 2.94 14.91 7.86
N LEU A 119 3.33 13.80 7.21
CA LEU A 119 4.35 12.89 7.74
C LEU A 119 5.72 13.58 7.79
N CYS A 120 6.12 14.29 6.73
CA CYS A 120 7.36 15.08 6.71
C CYS A 120 7.38 16.17 7.79
N LEU A 121 6.35 17.03 7.82
CA LEU A 121 6.24 18.12 8.78
C LEU A 121 6.26 17.61 10.23
N ARG A 122 5.51 16.55 10.50
CA ARG A 122 5.47 15.98 11.85
C ARG A 122 6.80 15.36 12.26
N THR A 123 7.51 14.72 11.33
CA THR A 123 8.80 14.11 11.60
C THR A 123 9.85 15.17 11.88
N LEU A 124 9.91 16.23 11.07
CA LEU A 124 10.82 17.36 11.27
C LEU A 124 10.53 18.12 12.57
N ARG A 125 9.27 18.40 12.88
CA ARG A 125 8.87 19.05 14.14
C ARG A 125 9.22 18.22 15.37
N ARG A 126 9.14 16.89 15.29
CA ARG A 126 9.55 16.01 16.40
C ARG A 126 11.06 15.94 16.57
N ALA A 127 11.84 16.09 15.50
CA ALA A 127 13.29 16.15 15.58
C ALA A 127 13.79 17.42 16.28
N THR A 128 13.01 18.52 16.19
CA THR A 128 13.37 19.81 16.84
C THR A 128 12.83 19.96 18.26
N HIS A 129 11.79 19.20 18.64
CA HIS A 129 11.20 19.28 19.97
C HIS A 129 11.24 17.91 20.63
N ALA A 130 12.16 17.72 21.57
CA ALA A 130 12.30 16.53 22.43
C ALA A 130 11.17 16.45 23.50
N ALA A 131 9.96 16.86 23.18
CA ALA A 131 8.83 16.79 24.09
C ALA A 131 8.20 15.39 24.01
N SER A 132 8.19 14.69 25.12
CA SER A 132 7.44 13.47 25.38
C SER A 132 5.93 13.76 25.31
N VAL A 133 5.37 13.84 24.11
CA VAL A 133 3.93 13.87 23.94
C VAL A 133 3.41 12.49 24.33
N SER A 134 2.69 12.41 25.44
CA SER A 134 1.91 11.24 25.84
C SER A 134 1.00 10.82 24.67
N VAL A 135 1.40 9.76 23.99
CA VAL A 135 0.66 9.26 22.82
C VAL A 135 -0.46 8.39 23.34
N ARG A 136 -1.65 8.96 23.40
CA ARG A 136 -2.88 8.18 23.67
C ARG A 136 -3.14 7.28 22.46
N GLU A 137 -2.97 5.95 22.62
CA GLU A 137 -3.32 5.00 21.56
C GLU A 137 -4.79 5.21 21.15
N PRO A 138 -5.08 5.22 19.83
CA PRO A 138 -6.45 5.37 19.34
C PRO A 138 -7.33 4.22 19.86
N SER A 139 -8.60 4.52 20.17
CA SER A 139 -9.52 3.50 20.63
C SER A 139 -9.73 2.42 19.57
N PRO A 140 -10.02 1.16 19.95
CA PRO A 140 -10.29 0.08 19.00
C PRO A 140 -11.36 0.43 17.96
N ARG A 141 -12.43 1.13 18.39
CA ARG A 141 -13.50 1.60 17.50
C ARG A 141 -13.00 2.59 16.46
N THR A 142 -12.11 3.50 16.84
CA THR A 142 -11.50 4.47 15.92
C THR A 142 -10.61 3.77 14.91
N ILE A 143 -9.81 2.78 15.35
CA ILE A 143 -8.96 1.97 14.47
C ILE A 143 -9.82 1.21 13.46
N THR A 144 -10.90 0.56 13.88
CA THR A 144 -11.78 -0.21 12.98
C THR A 144 -12.48 0.67 11.95
N ARG A 145 -13.03 1.83 12.36
CA ARG A 145 -13.65 2.78 11.42
C ARG A 145 -12.65 3.32 10.39
N LEU A 146 -11.46 3.67 10.85
CA LEU A 146 -10.37 4.09 9.98
C LEU A 146 -9.94 2.96 9.02
N ALA A 147 -9.84 1.73 9.55
CA ALA A 147 -9.50 0.56 8.77
C ALA A 147 -10.54 0.28 7.67
N MET A 148 -11.83 0.45 7.97
CA MET A 148 -12.89 0.30 6.97
C MET A 148 -12.78 1.37 5.87
N ALA A 149 -12.65 2.65 6.21
CA ALA A 149 -12.52 3.73 5.25
C ALA A 149 -11.28 3.55 4.35
N VAL A 150 -10.14 3.19 4.96
CA VAL A 150 -8.90 2.91 4.24
C VAL A 150 -9.01 1.62 3.42
N GLY A 151 -9.77 0.63 3.89
CA GLY A 151 -10.10 -0.58 3.14
C GLY A 151 -10.83 -0.28 1.83
N VAL A 152 -11.81 0.63 1.86
CA VAL A 152 -12.52 1.09 0.65
C VAL A 152 -11.52 1.71 -0.34
N ALA A 153 -10.68 2.64 0.11
CA ALA A 153 -9.63 3.21 -0.73
C ALA A 153 -8.69 2.12 -1.28
N GLY A 154 -8.30 1.15 -0.42
CA GLY A 154 -7.47 0.01 -0.81
C GLY A 154 -8.08 -0.87 -1.90
N GLY A 155 -9.40 -1.06 -1.87
CA GLY A 155 -10.15 -1.80 -2.88
C GLY A 155 -10.27 -1.05 -4.21
N ILE A 156 -10.51 0.27 -4.16
CA ILE A 156 -10.59 1.13 -5.34
C ILE A 156 -9.25 1.17 -6.10
N TYR A 157 -8.13 1.27 -5.38
CA TYR A 157 -6.80 1.46 -5.98
C TYR A 157 -5.97 0.18 -6.13
N GLY A 158 -6.41 -0.93 -5.55
CA GLY A 158 -5.64 -2.16 -5.56
C GLY A 158 -4.38 -2.13 -4.69
N ILE A 159 -4.31 -1.21 -3.73
CA ILE A 159 -3.13 -1.05 -2.87
C ILE A 159 -3.21 -1.86 -1.57
N GLY A 160 -4.33 -2.54 -1.34
CA GLY A 160 -4.61 -3.23 -0.09
C GLY A 160 -4.89 -2.28 1.08
N GLY A 161 -5.81 -2.69 1.96
CA GLY A 161 -6.32 -1.81 3.02
C GLY A 161 -5.29 -1.42 4.08
N GLY A 162 -4.28 -2.25 4.33
CA GLY A 162 -3.26 -1.98 5.35
C GLY A 162 -2.22 -0.93 4.95
N SER A 163 -1.97 -0.75 3.65
CA SER A 163 -0.87 0.09 3.15
C SER A 163 -0.93 1.55 3.62
N LEU A 164 -2.12 2.11 3.71
CA LEU A 164 -2.32 3.49 4.17
C LEU A 164 -2.46 3.58 5.70
N LEU A 165 -2.88 2.50 6.36
CA LEU A 165 -3.01 2.47 7.82
C LEU A 165 -1.64 2.57 8.51
N GLY A 166 -0.60 2.00 7.91
CA GLY A 166 0.77 2.12 8.41
C GLY A 166 1.15 3.57 8.70
N PRO A 167 1.24 4.44 7.68
CA PRO A 167 1.56 5.85 7.84
C PRO A 167 0.62 6.60 8.77
N ILE A 168 -0.69 6.33 8.72
CA ILE A 168 -1.68 7.01 9.55
C ILE A 168 -1.49 6.69 11.03
N LEU A 169 -1.29 5.41 11.39
CA LEU A 169 -1.08 4.98 12.78
C LEU A 169 0.26 5.43 13.32
N VAL A 170 1.32 5.32 12.49
CA VAL A 170 2.65 5.84 12.82
C VAL A 170 2.61 7.36 13.00
N GLY A 171 1.91 8.07 12.15
CA GLY A 171 1.67 9.49 12.29
C GLY A 171 0.93 9.86 13.58
N ARG A 172 0.02 9.03 14.06
CA ARG A 172 -0.64 9.20 15.37
C ARG A 172 0.25 8.85 16.55
N GLY A 173 1.48 8.42 16.31
CA GLY A 173 2.49 8.20 17.34
C GLY A 173 2.78 6.75 17.69
N MET A 174 2.08 5.79 17.08
CA MET A 174 2.41 4.38 17.30
C MET A 174 3.79 4.04 16.73
N PRO A 175 4.57 3.17 17.39
CA PRO A 175 5.91 2.79 16.91
C PRO A 175 5.80 2.00 15.60
N VAL A 176 6.72 2.27 14.66
CA VAL A 176 6.78 1.57 13.36
C VAL A 176 6.91 0.07 13.55
N ALA A 177 7.70 -0.38 14.51
CA ALA A 177 7.93 -1.80 14.80
C ALA A 177 6.63 -2.55 15.16
N LYS A 178 5.66 -1.88 15.81
CA LYS A 178 4.34 -2.46 16.15
C LYS A 178 3.37 -2.40 14.98
N VAL A 179 3.42 -1.31 14.20
CA VAL A 179 2.44 -1.03 13.14
C VAL A 179 2.79 -1.74 11.83
N ALA A 180 4.08 -1.78 11.45
CA ALA A 180 4.49 -2.31 10.16
C ALA A 180 4.07 -3.78 9.91
N PRO A 181 4.30 -4.73 10.83
CA PRO A 181 3.86 -6.11 10.63
C PRO A 181 2.34 -6.23 10.49
N ALA A 182 1.59 -5.50 11.33
CA ALA A 182 0.13 -5.53 11.33
C ALA A 182 -0.46 -4.93 10.04
N ALA A 183 0.11 -3.82 9.57
CA ALA A 183 -0.31 -3.17 8.33
C ALA A 183 -0.01 -4.05 7.10
N LEU A 184 1.18 -4.67 7.03
CA LEU A 184 1.54 -5.58 5.95
C LEU A 184 0.67 -6.84 5.94
N ALA A 185 0.36 -7.40 7.11
CA ALA A 185 -0.55 -8.55 7.23
C ALA A 185 -1.97 -8.17 6.76
N ALA A 186 -2.49 -7.01 7.17
CA ALA A 186 -3.78 -6.52 6.70
C ALA A 186 -3.76 -6.28 5.18
N THR A 187 -2.69 -5.71 4.64
CA THR A 187 -2.52 -5.53 3.18
C THR A 187 -2.56 -6.86 2.45
N PHE A 188 -1.84 -7.86 2.92
CA PHE A 188 -1.82 -9.18 2.29
C PHE A 188 -3.21 -9.82 2.27
N VAL A 189 -3.88 -9.91 3.44
CA VAL A 189 -5.21 -10.52 3.56
C VAL A 189 -6.22 -9.77 2.69
N THR A 190 -6.24 -8.45 2.74
CA THR A 190 -7.17 -7.64 1.94
C THR A 190 -6.86 -7.70 0.45
N SER A 191 -5.61 -7.91 0.06
CA SER A 191 -5.26 -8.10 -1.35
C SER A 191 -5.72 -9.47 -1.88
N VAL A 192 -5.64 -10.53 -1.06
CA VAL A 192 -6.23 -11.84 -1.41
C VAL A 192 -7.74 -11.73 -1.57
N VAL A 193 -8.43 -11.12 -0.60
CA VAL A 193 -9.89 -10.92 -0.66
C VAL A 193 -10.26 -10.01 -1.83
N GLY A 194 -9.54 -8.92 -2.04
CA GLY A 194 -9.76 -8.00 -3.16
C GLY A 194 -9.56 -8.67 -4.51
N ALA A 195 -8.47 -9.41 -4.69
CA ALA A 195 -8.23 -10.17 -5.93
C ALA A 195 -9.34 -11.19 -6.20
N GLY A 196 -9.81 -11.90 -5.18
CA GLY A 196 -10.97 -12.79 -5.26
C GLY A 196 -12.25 -12.06 -5.64
N THR A 197 -12.49 -10.87 -5.07
CA THR A 197 -13.64 -10.02 -5.41
C THR A 197 -13.59 -9.58 -6.88
N TYR A 198 -12.43 -9.11 -7.37
CA TYR A 198 -12.27 -8.74 -8.78
C TYR A 198 -12.42 -9.93 -9.71
N ALA A 199 -11.94 -11.12 -9.33
CA ALA A 199 -12.14 -12.34 -10.11
C ALA A 199 -13.63 -12.71 -10.23
N LEU A 200 -14.39 -12.59 -9.15
CA LEU A 200 -15.84 -12.82 -9.17
C LEU A 200 -16.56 -11.76 -10.01
N LEU A 201 -16.20 -10.49 -9.87
CA LEU A 201 -16.79 -9.41 -10.67
C LEU A 201 -16.48 -9.57 -12.17
N ALA A 202 -15.30 -10.07 -12.52
CA ALA A 202 -14.92 -10.34 -13.91
C ALA A 202 -15.80 -11.42 -14.58
N LEU A 203 -16.42 -12.31 -13.81
CA LEU A 203 -17.37 -13.29 -14.33
C LEU A 203 -18.74 -12.68 -14.67
N THR A 204 -19.07 -11.54 -14.07
CA THR A 204 -20.40 -10.91 -14.18
C THR A 204 -20.40 -9.64 -15.03
N THR A 205 -19.25 -9.11 -15.38
CA THR A 205 -19.11 -7.85 -16.13
C THR A 205 -18.39 -8.07 -17.47
N THR A 206 -18.89 -7.44 -18.52
CA THR A 206 -18.31 -7.43 -19.87
C THR A 206 -17.22 -6.35 -19.97
N GLY A 207 -16.12 -6.48 -19.26
CA GLY A 207 -15.02 -5.51 -19.28
C GLY A 207 -13.66 -6.21 -19.13
N ASP A 208 -12.59 -5.55 -19.61
CA ASP A 208 -11.23 -6.05 -19.48
C ASP A 208 -10.70 -5.78 -18.07
N ILE A 209 -11.31 -6.46 -17.07
CA ILE A 209 -11.01 -6.32 -15.64
C ILE A 209 -9.95 -7.32 -15.18
N ALA A 210 -9.53 -8.23 -16.08
CA ALA A 210 -8.54 -9.25 -15.75
C ALA A 210 -7.16 -8.62 -15.42
N PRO A 211 -6.43 -9.15 -14.44
CA PRO A 211 -5.08 -8.69 -14.15
C PRO A 211 -4.11 -9.04 -15.29
N TYR A 212 -3.13 -8.21 -15.52
CA TYR A 212 -1.99 -8.51 -16.37
C TYR A 212 -1.07 -9.50 -15.63
N TRP A 213 -1.39 -10.80 -15.75
CA TRP A 213 -0.79 -11.88 -14.97
C TRP A 213 0.73 -11.88 -14.99
N SER A 214 1.32 -11.85 -16.18
CA SER A 214 2.78 -11.91 -16.35
C SER A 214 3.49 -10.71 -15.70
N LEU A 215 2.90 -9.52 -15.80
CA LEU A 215 3.46 -8.32 -15.22
C LEU A 215 3.26 -8.28 -13.70
N GLY A 216 2.05 -8.62 -13.23
CA GLY A 216 1.75 -8.72 -11.80
C GLY A 216 2.66 -9.73 -11.09
N LEU A 217 2.93 -10.89 -11.73
CA LEU A 217 3.85 -11.89 -11.21
C LEU A 217 5.31 -11.39 -11.23
N ALA A 218 5.78 -10.80 -12.32
CA ALA A 218 7.14 -10.27 -12.41
C ALA A 218 7.40 -9.19 -11.33
N CYS A 219 6.51 -8.20 -11.23
CA CYS A 219 6.58 -7.18 -10.17
C CYS A 219 6.46 -7.81 -8.77
N GLY A 220 5.56 -8.79 -8.61
CA GLY A 220 5.31 -9.49 -7.36
C GLY A 220 6.53 -10.27 -6.86
N LEU A 221 7.22 -11.00 -7.74
CA LEU A 221 8.45 -11.73 -7.41
C LEU A 221 9.57 -10.76 -6.99
N GLY A 222 9.75 -9.66 -7.73
CA GLY A 222 10.64 -8.58 -7.30
C GLY A 222 10.25 -8.05 -5.91
N GLY A 223 8.96 -7.79 -5.72
CA GLY A 223 8.40 -7.33 -4.45
C GLY A 223 8.57 -8.32 -3.30
N LEU A 224 8.51 -9.62 -3.56
CA LEU A 224 8.76 -10.67 -2.56
C LEU A 224 10.21 -10.62 -2.06
N CYS A 225 11.17 -10.57 -2.97
CA CYS A 225 12.59 -10.44 -2.63
C CYS A 225 12.85 -9.11 -1.91
N GLY A 226 12.36 -8.00 -2.48
CA GLY A 226 12.53 -6.66 -1.93
C GLY A 226 11.85 -6.49 -0.56
N GLY A 227 10.67 -7.03 -0.39
CA GLY A 227 9.92 -7.00 0.87
C GLY A 227 10.63 -7.75 1.99
N TYR A 228 11.20 -8.93 1.70
CA TYR A 228 12.01 -9.67 2.65
C TYR A 228 13.28 -8.90 3.07
N LEU A 229 14.00 -8.37 2.07
CA LEU A 229 15.22 -7.57 2.31
C LEU A 229 14.89 -6.29 3.10
N GLY A 230 13.87 -5.55 2.71
CA GLY A 230 13.43 -4.34 3.40
C GLY A 230 13.01 -4.60 4.84
N ALA A 231 12.22 -5.63 5.08
CA ALA A 231 11.84 -6.02 6.45
C ALA A 231 13.05 -6.46 7.30
N ARG A 232 14.10 -7.03 6.67
CA ARG A 232 15.36 -7.35 7.35
C ARG A 232 16.18 -6.11 7.70
N LEU A 233 16.08 -5.06 6.90
CA LEU A 233 16.77 -3.78 7.14
C LEU A 233 16.07 -2.92 8.21
N GLN A 234 14.77 -3.10 8.43
CA GLN A 234 13.98 -2.29 9.37
C GLN A 234 14.65 -2.06 10.74
N PRO A 235 15.19 -3.09 11.44
CA PRO A 235 15.80 -2.88 12.76
C PRO A 235 17.09 -2.07 12.74
N ARG A 236 17.73 -1.92 11.56
CA ARG A 236 18.99 -1.20 11.38
C ARG A 236 18.82 0.26 11.02
N LEU A 237 17.61 0.66 10.62
CA LEU A 237 17.33 2.01 10.15
C LEU A 237 16.69 2.84 11.25
N PRO A 238 17.15 4.08 11.44
CA PRO A 238 16.53 4.99 12.40
C PRO A 238 15.10 5.33 11.97
N GLU A 239 14.19 5.34 12.93
CA GLU A 239 12.76 5.55 12.68
C GLU A 239 12.50 6.89 11.97
N THR A 240 13.27 7.93 12.29
CA THR A 240 13.19 9.25 11.66
C THR A 240 13.48 9.18 10.16
N ALA A 241 14.53 8.45 9.75
CA ALA A 241 14.87 8.28 8.35
C ALA A 241 13.77 7.52 7.58
N LEU A 242 13.21 6.47 8.19
CA LEU A 242 12.10 5.70 7.60
C LEU A 242 10.85 6.58 7.39
N ARG A 243 10.51 7.40 8.38
CA ARG A 243 9.36 8.33 8.29
C ARG A 243 9.56 9.40 7.23
N LEU A 244 10.75 10.00 7.17
CA LEU A 244 11.07 11.03 6.16
C LEU A 244 11.08 10.45 4.75
N LEU A 245 11.71 9.29 4.57
CA LEU A 245 11.75 8.60 3.29
C LEU A 245 10.34 8.34 2.76
N LEU A 246 9.46 7.82 3.62
CA LEU A 246 8.06 7.57 3.27
C LEU A 246 7.33 8.86 2.89
N GLY A 247 7.51 9.92 3.67
CA GLY A 247 6.90 11.22 3.41
C GLY A 247 7.35 11.84 2.08
N VAL A 248 8.65 11.82 1.81
CA VAL A 248 9.23 12.33 0.55
C VAL A 248 8.74 11.52 -0.66
N LEU A 249 8.70 10.20 -0.57
CA LEU A 249 8.18 9.35 -1.63
C LEU A 249 6.70 9.62 -1.89
N ALA A 250 5.89 9.75 -0.84
CA ALA A 250 4.46 10.07 -0.99
C ALA A 250 4.24 11.44 -1.63
N LEU A 251 5.02 12.46 -1.25
CA LEU A 251 4.98 13.79 -1.86
C LEU A 251 5.42 13.76 -3.33
N GLY A 252 6.50 13.05 -3.64
CA GLY A 252 7.01 12.93 -5.01
C GLY A 252 5.99 12.32 -5.95
N ILE A 253 5.35 11.22 -5.54
CA ILE A 253 4.35 10.54 -6.35
C ILE A 253 3.04 11.33 -6.42
N GLY A 254 2.59 11.87 -5.29
CA GLY A 254 1.40 12.72 -5.26
C GLY A 254 1.57 13.95 -6.15
N GLY A 255 2.75 14.56 -6.16
CA GLY A 255 3.11 15.67 -7.04
C GLY A 255 3.12 15.28 -8.53
N LEU A 256 3.70 14.13 -8.87
CA LEU A 256 3.66 13.59 -10.23
C LEU A 256 2.24 13.43 -10.75
N TYR A 257 1.34 12.86 -9.94
CA TYR A 257 -0.05 12.72 -10.33
C TYR A 257 -0.80 14.03 -10.42
N ALA A 258 -0.54 14.98 -9.52
CA ALA A 258 -1.11 16.32 -9.61
C ALA A 258 -0.73 17.02 -10.92
N VAL A 259 0.53 16.93 -11.33
CA VAL A 259 1.00 17.48 -12.63
C VAL A 259 0.34 16.77 -13.82
N GLN A 260 0.14 15.44 -13.76
CA GLN A 260 -0.51 14.69 -14.84
C GLN A 260 -2.02 14.96 -14.98
N ILE A 261 -2.65 15.55 -13.98
CA ILE A 261 -4.08 15.94 -14.03
C ILE A 261 -4.22 17.29 -14.73
N VAL A 262 -3.23 18.18 -14.56
CA VAL A 262 -3.24 19.54 -15.14
C VAL A 262 -2.81 19.55 -16.62
N ARG A 263 -2.11 18.52 -17.08
CA ARG A 263 -1.74 18.30 -18.49
C ARG A 263 -2.78 17.47 -19.22
#